data_43d0f592e9a564fde169d5ea0c42b419
#
_entry.id   43d0f592e9a564fde169d5ea0c42b419
#
_cell.length_a   1.000
_cell.length_b   1.000
_cell.length_c   1.000
_cell.angle_alpha   90.00
_cell.angle_beta   90.00
_cell.angle_gamma   90.00
#
_symmetry.space_group_name_H-M   'P 1'
#
loop_
_entity.id
_entity.type
_entity.pdbx_description
1 polymer ?
#
loop_
_entity_poly.entity_id
_entity_poly.type
_entity_poly.pdbx_seq_one_letter_code
_entity_poly.pdbx_strand_id
1 'polypeptide(L)'
;AKDFDDAISIRKLKSGQFEIGVHIADVSHYLEPDTDLDKEAYQRATSVYLPDRVNPMLPEHISNFLCSLRPKEDKLTFSAIFHINAKAEIKEYWLGKTVIHSDHRFTYEEVQAIIEEKEGLYAEEILTLNDISQKLRKKRFHNGAINFSSQEVRFKLNEKGDPIGIMIKES
;
A
#
# COMPACT_ATOMS: atom_id res chain seq x y z
N ALA A 1 7.15 9.53 3.17
CA ALA A 1 6.44 8.63 4.09
C ALA A 1 7.45 7.78 4.85
N LYS A 2 7.15 7.44 6.10
CA LYS A 2 7.99 6.57 6.96
C LYS A 2 7.21 5.32 7.40
N ASP A 3 5.92 5.33 7.22
CA ASP A 3 4.95 4.30 7.52
C ASP A 3 4.44 3.70 6.21
N PHE A 4 4.89 2.49 5.91
CA PHE A 4 4.47 1.71 4.75
C PHE A 4 3.57 0.60 5.25
N ASP A 5 2.26 0.78 5.08
CA ASP A 5 1.24 -0.11 5.66
C ASP A 5 0.95 -1.31 4.79
N ASP A 6 1.26 -1.23 3.49
CA ASP A 6 1.00 -2.27 2.51
C ASP A 6 2.19 -2.57 1.60
N ALA A 7 2.22 -3.78 1.08
CA ALA A 7 3.18 -4.25 0.09
C ALA A 7 2.50 -5.22 -0.89
N ILE A 8 3.08 -5.34 -2.07
CA ILE A 8 2.61 -6.27 -3.11
C ILE A 8 3.76 -7.20 -3.49
N SER A 9 3.46 -8.48 -3.64
CA SER A 9 4.37 -9.45 -4.24
C SER A 9 3.78 -10.05 -5.51
N ILE A 10 4.64 -10.45 -6.44
CA ILE A 10 4.24 -11.17 -7.64
C ILE A 10 5.24 -12.27 -7.97
N ARG A 11 4.74 -13.43 -8.37
CA ARG A 11 5.53 -14.56 -8.85
C ARG A 11 4.80 -15.26 -9.99
N LYS A 12 5.51 -15.51 -11.09
CA LYS A 12 5.00 -16.32 -12.20
C LYS A 12 5.07 -17.80 -11.84
N LEU A 13 3.97 -18.52 -11.94
CA LEU A 13 3.88 -19.93 -11.68
C LEU A 13 4.19 -20.76 -12.95
N LYS A 14 4.58 -22.02 -12.75
CA LYS A 14 4.82 -22.97 -13.86
C LYS A 14 3.59 -23.20 -14.75
N SER A 15 2.39 -22.99 -14.21
CA SER A 15 1.12 -23.05 -14.93
C SER A 15 0.87 -21.89 -15.88
N GLY A 16 1.73 -20.86 -15.89
CA GLY A 16 1.52 -19.60 -16.61
C GLY A 16 0.60 -18.60 -15.89
N GLN A 17 0.10 -18.95 -14.72
CA GLN A 17 -0.61 -18.05 -13.83
C GLN A 17 0.37 -17.19 -13.02
N PHE A 18 -0.17 -16.19 -12.33
CA PHE A 18 0.59 -15.36 -11.40
C PHE A 18 0.07 -15.59 -9.99
N GLU A 19 0.99 -15.75 -9.06
CA GLU A 19 0.71 -15.62 -7.64
C GLU A 19 0.97 -14.17 -7.25
N ILE A 20 -0.09 -13.49 -6.82
CA ILE A 20 -0.03 -12.09 -6.39
C ILE A 20 -0.41 -12.03 -4.91
N GLY A 21 0.48 -11.47 -4.10
CA GLY A 21 0.26 -11.24 -2.69
C GLY A 21 -0.04 -9.76 -2.42
N VAL A 22 -1.05 -9.51 -1.60
CA VAL A 22 -1.32 -8.21 -0.96
C VAL A 22 -1.05 -8.39 0.52
N HIS A 23 -0.11 -7.64 1.04
CA HIS A 23 0.41 -7.79 2.40
C HIS A 23 0.12 -6.51 3.17
N ILE A 24 -0.57 -6.64 4.29
CA ILE A 24 -0.88 -5.53 5.20
C ILE A 24 -0.11 -5.75 6.50
N ALA A 25 0.50 -4.71 7.03
CA ALA A 25 1.22 -4.78 8.30
C ALA A 25 0.34 -5.38 9.42
N ASP A 26 0.84 -6.41 10.11
CA ASP A 26 0.10 -7.07 11.21
C ASP A 26 0.22 -6.23 12.50
N VAL A 27 -0.48 -5.10 12.53
CA VAL A 27 -0.54 -4.22 13.70
C VAL A 27 -1.07 -4.95 14.93
N SER A 28 -1.99 -5.89 14.73
CA SER A 28 -2.60 -6.66 15.82
C SER A 28 -1.62 -7.57 16.56
N HIS A 29 -0.45 -7.85 15.98
CA HIS A 29 0.62 -8.56 16.66
C HIS A 29 1.24 -7.77 17.82
N TYR A 30 1.27 -6.43 17.67
CA TYR A 30 1.91 -5.51 18.62
C TYR A 30 0.91 -4.82 19.56
N LEU A 31 -0.38 -4.93 19.26
CA LEU A 31 -1.45 -4.27 20.00
C LEU A 31 -2.38 -5.34 20.59
N GLU A 32 -2.20 -5.60 21.89
CA GLU A 32 -3.09 -6.52 22.61
C GLU A 32 -4.41 -5.84 22.98
N PRO A 33 -5.55 -6.52 22.78
CA PRO A 33 -6.85 -6.00 23.18
C PRO A 33 -6.91 -5.64 24.68
N ASP A 34 -7.72 -4.63 25.01
CA ASP A 34 -7.99 -4.16 26.36
C ASP A 34 -6.81 -3.56 27.14
N THR A 35 -5.65 -3.42 26.49
CA THR A 35 -4.50 -2.70 27.06
C THR A 35 -4.74 -1.19 27.06
N ASP A 36 -3.94 -0.43 27.81
CA ASP A 36 -4.04 1.04 27.83
C ASP A 36 -3.71 1.63 26.43
N LEU A 37 -2.83 0.98 25.70
CA LEU A 37 -2.51 1.37 24.32
C LEU A 37 -3.70 1.16 23.37
N ASP A 38 -4.40 0.04 23.50
CA ASP A 38 -5.61 -0.25 22.73
C ASP A 38 -6.72 0.76 23.04
N LYS A 39 -6.95 1.06 24.32
CA LYS A 39 -7.92 2.06 24.75
C LYS A 39 -7.62 3.45 24.21
N GLU A 40 -6.35 3.87 24.26
CA GLU A 40 -5.93 5.15 23.71
C GLU A 40 -6.10 5.19 22.19
N ALA A 41 -5.72 4.13 21.48
CA ALA A 41 -5.93 4.01 20.03
C ALA A 41 -7.42 4.04 19.67
N TYR A 42 -8.27 3.38 20.44
CA TYR A 42 -9.72 3.40 20.27
C TYR A 42 -10.30 4.81 20.45
N GLN A 43 -9.84 5.57 21.46
CA GLN A 43 -10.28 6.96 21.68
C GLN A 43 -9.82 7.89 20.57
N ARG A 44 -8.60 7.74 20.05
CA ARG A 44 -8.08 8.53 18.93
C ARG A 44 -8.81 8.20 17.62
N ALA A 45 -9.18 6.95 17.42
CA ALA A 45 -9.90 6.39 16.27
C ALA A 45 -9.18 6.51 14.92
N THR A 46 -8.30 7.49 14.72
CA THR A 46 -7.56 7.73 13.48
C THR A 46 -6.28 8.52 13.72
N SER A 47 -5.35 8.45 12.78
CA SER A 47 -4.23 9.39 12.72
C SER A 47 -4.68 10.67 12.01
N VAL A 48 -4.28 11.83 12.53
CA VAL A 48 -4.62 13.14 11.97
C VAL A 48 -3.40 13.72 11.28
N TYR A 49 -3.51 13.95 9.97
CA TYR A 49 -2.44 14.50 9.15
C TYR A 49 -2.63 16.01 8.99
N LEU A 50 -1.77 16.78 9.65
CA LEU A 50 -1.68 18.23 9.52
C LEU A 50 -0.65 18.59 8.46
N PRO A 51 -0.65 19.82 7.93
CA PRO A 51 0.31 20.24 6.91
C PRO A 51 1.78 20.09 7.33
N ASP A 52 2.11 20.28 8.61
CA ASP A 52 3.46 20.30 9.17
C ASP A 52 3.78 19.06 10.04
N ARG A 53 2.78 18.31 10.48
CA ARG A 53 2.97 17.18 11.40
C ARG A 53 1.86 16.15 11.30
N VAL A 54 2.10 14.98 11.89
CA VAL A 54 1.08 13.93 12.09
C VAL A 54 0.83 13.76 13.58
N ASN A 55 -0.43 13.70 13.98
CA ASN A 55 -0.84 13.21 15.30
C ASN A 55 -1.27 11.75 15.14
N PRO A 56 -0.40 10.78 15.42
CA PRO A 56 -0.66 9.39 15.08
C PRO A 56 -1.63 8.74 16.05
N MET A 57 -2.44 7.79 15.55
CA MET A 57 -3.31 6.94 16.38
C MET A 57 -2.51 6.03 17.30
N LEU A 58 -1.40 5.49 16.80
CA LEU A 58 -0.45 4.65 17.54
C LEU A 58 0.90 5.37 17.68
N PRO A 59 1.71 5.06 18.73
CA PRO A 59 3.05 5.60 18.85
C PRO A 59 3.90 5.40 17.61
N GLU A 60 4.69 6.40 17.22
CA GLU A 60 5.52 6.38 16.02
C GLU A 60 6.48 5.18 15.97
N HIS A 61 6.91 4.68 17.13
CA HIS A 61 7.77 3.49 17.19
C HIS A 61 7.05 2.25 16.63
N ILE A 62 5.73 2.13 16.84
CA ILE A 62 4.94 1.05 16.28
C ILE A 62 4.68 1.31 14.79
N SER A 63 4.13 2.47 14.44
CA SER A 63 3.72 2.77 13.06
C SER A 63 4.91 2.89 12.10
N ASN A 64 5.98 3.62 12.48
CA ASN A 64 7.08 3.93 11.57
C ASN A 64 8.20 2.86 11.54
N PHE A 65 8.25 1.96 12.55
CA PHE A 65 9.32 0.97 12.66
C PHE A 65 8.82 -0.46 12.69
N LEU A 66 8.06 -0.86 13.72
CA LEU A 66 7.66 -2.26 13.89
C LEU A 66 6.71 -2.70 12.77
N CYS A 67 5.68 -1.91 12.49
CA CYS A 67 4.67 -2.22 11.48
C CYS A 67 5.06 -1.79 10.07
N SER A 68 5.93 -0.77 9.91
CA SER A 68 6.29 -0.28 8.58
C SER A 68 7.01 -1.34 7.74
N LEU A 69 6.45 -1.66 6.57
CA LEU A 69 6.95 -2.68 5.64
C LEU A 69 8.14 -2.16 4.84
N ARG A 70 9.23 -1.84 5.55
CA ARG A 70 10.45 -1.30 4.95
C ARG A 70 11.19 -2.36 4.15
N PRO A 71 11.89 -1.97 3.06
CA PRO A 71 12.67 -2.91 2.26
C PRO A 71 13.85 -3.49 3.04
N LYS A 72 14.22 -4.73 2.72
CA LYS A 72 15.34 -5.48 3.30
C LYS A 72 15.21 -5.78 4.80
N GLU A 73 13.98 -5.86 5.27
CA GLU A 73 13.65 -6.24 6.65
C GLU A 73 12.54 -7.30 6.65
N ASP A 74 12.61 -8.23 7.60
CA ASP A 74 11.52 -9.19 7.85
C ASP A 74 10.40 -8.48 8.60
N LYS A 75 9.18 -8.57 8.07
CA LYS A 75 8.00 -7.91 8.63
C LYS A 75 6.82 -8.85 8.74
N LEU A 76 6.12 -8.73 9.86
CA LEU A 76 4.89 -9.47 10.11
C LEU A 76 3.74 -8.82 9.36
N THR A 77 3.00 -9.62 8.61
CA THR A 77 1.88 -9.17 7.81
C THR A 77 0.69 -10.10 7.91
N PHE A 78 -0.49 -9.58 7.62
CA PHE A 78 -1.66 -10.34 7.25
C PHE A 78 -1.80 -10.26 5.73
N SER A 79 -1.79 -11.40 5.06
CA SER A 79 -1.67 -11.44 3.60
C SER A 79 -2.87 -12.10 2.94
N ALA A 80 -3.22 -11.57 1.78
CA ALA A 80 -4.11 -12.19 0.82
C ALA A 80 -3.28 -12.61 -0.40
N ILE A 81 -3.20 -13.90 -0.67
CA ILE A 81 -2.47 -14.48 -1.79
C ILE A 81 -3.47 -14.97 -2.83
N PHE A 82 -3.32 -14.54 -4.07
CA PHE A 82 -4.22 -14.86 -5.16
C PHE A 82 -3.47 -15.57 -6.29
N HIS A 83 -4.02 -16.68 -6.81
CA HIS A 83 -3.62 -17.22 -8.10
C HIS A 83 -4.51 -16.61 -9.20
N ILE A 84 -3.91 -15.85 -10.09
CA ILE A 84 -4.59 -15.06 -11.10
C ILE A 84 -4.04 -15.42 -12.49
N ASN A 85 -4.92 -15.62 -13.46
CA ASN A 85 -4.49 -15.85 -14.85
C ASN A 85 -4.29 -14.51 -15.60
N ALA A 86 -3.77 -14.57 -16.83
CA ALA A 86 -3.53 -13.40 -17.67
C ALA A 86 -4.82 -12.62 -18.05
N LYS A 87 -6.01 -13.21 -17.86
CA LYS A 87 -7.31 -12.53 -18.03
C LYS A 87 -7.80 -11.82 -16.76
N ALA A 88 -6.96 -11.78 -15.71
CA ALA A 88 -7.30 -11.25 -14.39
C ALA A 88 -8.49 -12.01 -13.71
N GLU A 89 -8.57 -13.32 -13.95
CA GLU A 89 -9.53 -14.20 -13.26
C GLU A 89 -8.82 -14.84 -12.06
N ILE A 90 -9.39 -14.63 -10.87
CA ILE A 90 -8.92 -15.27 -9.64
C ILE A 90 -9.36 -16.74 -9.68
N LYS A 91 -8.40 -17.65 -9.57
CA LYS A 91 -8.63 -19.11 -9.58
C LYS A 91 -8.66 -19.67 -8.15
N GLU A 92 -7.75 -19.18 -7.32
CA GLU A 92 -7.62 -19.58 -5.92
C GLU A 92 -7.19 -18.37 -5.10
N TYR A 93 -7.48 -18.41 -3.81
CA TYR A 93 -6.96 -17.43 -2.86
C TYR A 93 -6.72 -18.06 -1.50
N TRP A 94 -5.82 -17.45 -0.75
CA TRP A 94 -5.50 -17.80 0.62
C TRP A 94 -5.35 -16.53 1.46
N LEU A 95 -5.79 -16.59 2.72
CA LEU A 95 -5.68 -15.48 3.67
C LEU A 95 -5.01 -15.96 4.95
N GLY A 96 -4.08 -15.19 5.50
CA GLY A 96 -3.44 -15.56 6.76
C GLY A 96 -2.27 -14.67 7.15
N LYS A 97 -1.72 -14.97 8.32
CA LYS A 97 -0.52 -14.30 8.82
C LYS A 97 0.71 -14.83 8.09
N THR A 98 1.59 -13.91 7.73
CA THR A 98 2.83 -14.19 7.01
C THR A 98 3.99 -13.35 7.55
N VAL A 99 5.19 -13.72 7.15
CA VAL A 99 6.38 -12.90 7.24
C VAL A 99 6.80 -12.57 5.82
N ILE A 100 7.00 -11.30 5.52
CA ILE A 100 7.54 -10.86 4.23
C ILE A 100 8.93 -10.24 4.39
N HIS A 101 9.71 -10.32 3.32
CA HIS A 101 10.97 -9.60 3.18
C HIS A 101 10.88 -8.77 1.90
N SER A 102 10.61 -7.48 2.02
CA SER A 102 10.41 -6.61 0.85
C SER A 102 11.74 -6.40 0.12
N ASP A 103 11.76 -6.64 -1.19
CA ASP A 103 12.95 -6.47 -2.01
C ASP A 103 13.26 -5.01 -2.31
N HIS A 104 12.23 -4.21 -2.58
CA HIS A 104 12.38 -2.82 -2.98
C HIS A 104 11.15 -1.99 -2.62
N ARG A 105 11.38 -0.70 -2.37
CA ARG A 105 10.34 0.31 -2.20
C ARG A 105 10.42 1.29 -3.35
N PHE A 106 9.33 1.45 -4.07
CA PHE A 106 9.18 2.44 -5.15
C PHE A 106 8.43 3.68 -4.69
N THR A 107 8.72 4.83 -5.31
CA THR A 107 7.82 5.97 -5.32
C THR A 107 6.78 5.82 -6.42
N TYR A 108 5.69 6.58 -6.35
CA TYR A 108 4.68 6.58 -7.42
C TYR A 108 5.26 7.06 -8.75
N GLU A 109 6.16 8.04 -8.70
CA GLU A 109 6.84 8.62 -9.86
C GLU A 109 7.74 7.59 -10.55
N GLU A 110 8.50 6.80 -9.79
CA GLU A 110 9.33 5.72 -10.32
C GLU A 110 8.50 4.64 -11.01
N VAL A 111 7.40 4.20 -10.38
CA VAL A 111 6.48 3.22 -10.98
C VAL A 111 5.85 3.77 -12.24
N GLN A 112 5.42 5.04 -12.23
CA GLN A 112 4.82 5.68 -13.40
C GLN A 112 5.80 5.75 -14.57
N ALA A 113 7.05 6.13 -14.31
CA ALA A 113 8.11 6.16 -15.33
C ALA A 113 8.33 4.76 -15.94
N ILE A 114 8.41 3.71 -15.10
CA ILE A 114 8.56 2.32 -15.58
C ILE A 114 7.37 1.90 -16.45
N ILE A 115 6.15 2.28 -16.10
CA ILE A 115 4.95 1.95 -16.89
C ILE A 115 4.98 2.65 -18.26
N GLU A 116 5.44 3.90 -18.31
CA GLU A 116 5.50 4.71 -19.54
C GLU A 116 6.65 4.28 -20.45
N GLU A 117 7.85 4.13 -19.90
CA GLU A 117 9.08 3.78 -20.63
C GLU A 117 9.19 2.28 -20.93
N LYS A 118 8.47 1.45 -20.15
CA LYS A 118 8.50 -0.02 -20.20
C LYS A 118 9.87 -0.62 -19.88
N GLU A 119 10.70 0.12 -19.18
CA GLU A 119 12.06 -0.23 -18.77
C GLU A 119 12.28 0.16 -17.31
N GLY A 120 13.21 -0.53 -16.64
CA GLY A 120 13.61 -0.23 -15.28
C GLY A 120 13.68 -1.45 -14.37
N LEU A 121 13.95 -1.20 -13.11
CA LEU A 121 14.02 -2.24 -12.08
C LEU A 121 12.63 -2.89 -11.89
N TYR A 122 12.57 -4.23 -11.95
CA TYR A 122 11.32 -5.01 -11.86
C TYR A 122 10.25 -4.59 -12.88
N ALA A 123 10.67 -4.16 -14.08
CA ALA A 123 9.74 -3.69 -15.12
C ALA A 123 8.73 -4.78 -15.55
N GLU A 124 9.16 -6.04 -15.69
CA GLU A 124 8.26 -7.15 -16.05
C GLU A 124 7.16 -7.34 -15.02
N GLU A 125 7.51 -7.33 -13.73
CA GLU A 125 6.59 -7.48 -12.61
C GLU A 125 5.61 -6.31 -12.53
N ILE A 126 6.12 -5.08 -12.62
CA ILE A 126 5.31 -3.86 -12.56
C ILE A 126 4.34 -3.77 -13.73
N LEU A 127 4.80 -4.04 -14.95
CA LEU A 127 3.93 -4.03 -16.13
C LEU A 127 2.86 -5.12 -16.08
N THR A 128 3.20 -6.31 -15.56
CA THR A 128 2.23 -7.39 -15.35
C THR A 128 1.17 -7.00 -14.31
N LEU A 129 1.58 -6.43 -13.17
CA LEU A 129 0.66 -5.95 -12.14
C LEU A 129 -0.25 -4.84 -12.68
N ASN A 130 0.31 -3.90 -13.45
CA ASN A 130 -0.47 -2.85 -14.08
C ASN A 130 -1.51 -3.39 -15.06
N ASP A 131 -1.16 -4.34 -15.94
CA ASP A 131 -2.10 -4.96 -16.88
C ASP A 131 -3.25 -5.68 -16.15
N ILE A 132 -2.93 -6.48 -15.13
CA ILE A 132 -3.94 -7.17 -14.30
C ILE A 132 -4.83 -6.17 -13.58
N SER A 133 -4.26 -5.12 -12.99
CA SER A 133 -4.98 -4.04 -12.31
C SER A 133 -5.98 -3.35 -13.23
N GLN A 134 -5.55 -2.98 -14.45
CA GLN A 134 -6.43 -2.35 -15.45
C GLN A 134 -7.60 -3.27 -15.86
N LYS A 135 -7.35 -4.57 -16.00
CA LYS A 135 -8.40 -5.56 -16.31
C LYS A 135 -9.41 -5.70 -15.16
N LEU A 136 -8.92 -5.77 -13.91
CA LEU A 136 -9.77 -5.81 -12.71
C LEU A 136 -10.59 -4.52 -12.57
N ARG A 137 -9.98 -3.36 -12.79
CA ARG A 137 -10.66 -2.06 -12.75
C ARG A 137 -11.77 -1.98 -13.79
N LYS A 138 -11.51 -2.35 -15.05
CA LYS A 138 -12.53 -2.42 -16.11
C LYS A 138 -13.70 -3.32 -15.74
N LYS A 139 -13.42 -4.51 -15.17
CA LYS A 139 -14.45 -5.44 -14.71
C LYS A 139 -15.30 -4.82 -13.58
N ARG A 140 -14.69 -4.14 -12.62
CA ARG A 140 -15.40 -3.46 -11.53
C ARG A 140 -16.36 -2.40 -12.07
N PHE A 141 -15.92 -1.55 -13.01
CA PHE A 141 -16.79 -0.52 -13.61
C PHE A 141 -17.92 -1.14 -14.44
N HIS A 142 -17.64 -2.19 -15.20
CA HIS A 142 -18.66 -2.94 -15.92
C HIS A 142 -19.74 -3.52 -14.97
N ASN A 143 -19.35 -3.91 -13.79
CA ASN A 143 -20.23 -4.45 -12.75
C ASN A 143 -20.91 -3.37 -11.88
N GLY A 144 -20.87 -2.10 -12.26
CA GLY A 144 -21.59 -1.02 -11.60
C GLY A 144 -20.82 -0.25 -10.53
N ALA A 145 -19.49 -0.39 -10.48
CA ALA A 145 -18.70 0.46 -9.58
C ALA A 145 -18.79 1.93 -10.00
N ILE A 146 -18.95 2.81 -9.02
CA ILE A 146 -19.02 4.26 -9.24
C ILE A 146 -17.60 4.83 -9.23
N ASN A 147 -17.31 5.71 -10.19
CA ASN A 147 -16.05 6.44 -10.21
C ASN A 147 -16.26 7.79 -9.50
N PHE A 148 -15.58 7.97 -8.37
CA PHE A 148 -15.50 9.26 -7.71
C PHE A 148 -14.14 9.88 -8.04
N SER A 149 -14.14 11.07 -8.61
CA SER A 149 -12.95 11.91 -8.64
C SER A 149 -13.03 12.90 -7.47
N SER A 150 -11.99 12.94 -6.66
CA SER A 150 -11.85 13.94 -5.61
C SER A 150 -10.60 14.80 -5.85
N GLN A 151 -10.70 16.07 -5.52
CA GLN A 151 -9.56 16.98 -5.55
C GLN A 151 -9.02 17.12 -4.13
N GLU A 152 -7.77 16.71 -3.93
CA GLU A 152 -7.06 16.90 -2.67
C GLU A 152 -6.18 18.15 -2.75
N VAL A 153 -6.41 19.09 -1.85
CA VAL A 153 -5.59 20.29 -1.72
C VAL A 153 -4.45 20.00 -0.75
N ARG A 154 -3.21 20.16 -1.24
CA ARG A 154 -1.99 20.05 -0.43
C ARG A 154 -1.26 21.38 -0.40
N PHE A 155 -0.69 21.70 0.76
CA PHE A 155 0.15 22.88 0.94
C PHE A 155 1.62 22.56 0.67
N LYS A 156 2.28 23.44 -0.09
CA LYS A 156 3.75 23.49 -0.12
C LYS A 156 4.19 24.30 1.07
N LEU A 157 5.07 23.70 1.89
CA LEU A 157 5.63 24.36 3.07
C LEU A 157 7.08 24.79 2.80
N ASN A 158 7.52 25.89 3.41
CA ASN A 158 8.92 26.27 3.48
C ASN A 158 9.65 25.49 4.59
N GLU A 159 10.95 25.74 4.76
CA GLU A 159 11.77 25.10 5.81
C GLU A 159 11.30 25.39 7.25
N LYS A 160 10.51 26.44 7.44
CA LYS A 160 9.93 26.83 8.73
C LYS A 160 8.54 26.22 8.98
N GLY A 161 7.99 25.51 7.99
CA GLY A 161 6.64 24.94 8.04
C GLY A 161 5.51 25.90 7.63
N ASP A 162 5.84 27.10 7.12
CA ASP A 162 4.83 28.05 6.64
C ASP A 162 4.33 27.67 5.25
N PRO A 163 3.03 27.79 4.94
CA PRO A 163 2.49 27.50 3.63
C PRO A 163 2.91 28.56 2.61
N ILE A 164 3.61 28.14 1.56
CA ILE A 164 4.11 28.99 0.46
C ILE A 164 3.38 28.76 -0.86
N GLY A 165 2.46 27.80 -0.91
CA GLY A 165 1.68 27.51 -2.12
C GLY A 165 0.71 26.38 -1.92
N ILE A 166 -0.17 26.21 -2.90
CA ILE A 166 -1.20 25.15 -2.95
C ILE A 166 -0.90 24.24 -4.13
N MET A 167 -1.02 22.93 -3.92
CA MET A 167 -1.04 21.92 -4.97
C MET A 167 -2.39 21.22 -4.95
N ILE A 168 -3.01 21.07 -6.11
CA ILE A 168 -4.23 20.28 -6.26
C ILE A 168 -3.81 18.95 -6.88
N LYS A 169 -4.15 17.86 -6.20
CA LYS A 169 -3.98 16.51 -6.69
C LYS A 169 -5.35 15.92 -7.00
N GLU A 170 -5.57 15.50 -8.24
CA GLU A 170 -6.75 14.71 -8.59
C GLU A 170 -6.49 13.24 -8.29
N SER A 171 -7.44 12.57 -7.62
CA SER A 171 -7.40 11.15 -7.30
C SER A 171 -8.61 10.41 -7.87
#